data_374f3b53e7a70b2ea5a0ee06c281fab1
#
_entry.id   374f3b53e7a70b2ea5a0ee06c281fab1
#
_cell.length_a   1.000
_cell.length_b   1.000
_cell.length_c   1.000
_cell.angle_alpha   90.00
_cell.angle_beta   90.00
_cell.angle_gamma   90.00
#
_symmetry.space_group_name_H-M   'P 1'
#
loop_
_entity.id
_entity.type
_entity.pdbx_description
1 polymer ?
#
loop_
_entity_poly.entity_id
_entity_poly.type
_entity_poly.pdbx_seq_one_letter_code
_entity_poly.pdbx_strand_id
1 'polypeptide(L)'
;MGYDFQLGADEKRELLRIARATATEFLRSGRTPPGKPHRRSLLSGAGAFVTLRRADGDLRGCIGTQSEADPLYRTVQDMAVAAATRDPRFPPVAPDEIDALRIEISVLGERVIIRDPREIVIGTHGLAIQCQGRRGLLLPQVASEAGWTAEQFLDRLCVKAGLPDDAWRQESSVERFTAQVFDESEYPPLDPQAIFEALQRGG
;
A
#
# COMPACT_ATOMS: atom_id res chain seq x y z
N MET A 1 -19.66 -6.26 -11.53
CA MET A 1 -18.94 -7.50 -11.13
C MET A 1 -17.56 -7.06 -10.76
N GLY A 2 -17.32 -6.80 -9.45
CA GLY A 2 -16.01 -6.41 -8.95
C GLY A 2 -15.06 -7.59 -9.03
N TYR A 3 -13.95 -7.40 -9.69
CA TYR A 3 -12.86 -8.36 -9.62
C TYR A 3 -12.21 -8.21 -8.26
N ASP A 4 -12.37 -9.22 -7.40
CA ASP A 4 -11.56 -9.37 -6.20
C ASP A 4 -10.11 -9.65 -6.70
N PHE A 5 -9.34 -8.55 -6.84
CA PHE A 5 -7.98 -8.60 -7.37
C PHE A 5 -7.05 -9.20 -6.31
N GLN A 6 -6.90 -10.52 -6.34
CA GLN A 6 -6.01 -11.25 -5.45
C GLN A 6 -4.64 -11.44 -6.10
N LEU A 7 -3.62 -10.79 -5.53
CA LEU A 7 -2.23 -10.98 -5.94
C LEU A 7 -1.70 -12.32 -5.42
N GLY A 8 -1.17 -13.13 -6.31
CA GLY A 8 -0.42 -14.33 -5.94
C GLY A 8 0.97 -14.02 -5.38
N ALA A 9 1.63 -15.01 -4.81
CA ALA A 9 2.95 -14.87 -4.20
C ALA A 9 4.00 -14.29 -5.15
N ASP A 10 3.99 -14.72 -6.42
CA ASP A 10 4.94 -14.24 -7.43
C ASP A 10 4.72 -12.77 -7.80
N GLU A 11 3.47 -12.33 -7.84
CA GLU A 11 3.10 -10.94 -8.13
C GLU A 11 3.53 -10.03 -6.98
N LYS A 12 3.33 -10.47 -5.75
CA LYS A 12 3.80 -9.77 -4.55
C LYS A 12 5.32 -9.61 -4.54
N ARG A 13 6.06 -10.71 -4.81
CA ARG A 13 7.53 -10.66 -4.95
C ARG A 13 7.96 -9.69 -6.06
N GLU A 14 7.30 -9.74 -7.20
CA GLU A 14 7.63 -8.85 -8.32
C GLU A 14 7.41 -7.38 -7.97
N LEU A 15 6.31 -7.03 -7.30
CA LEU A 15 6.06 -5.66 -6.83
C LEU A 15 7.08 -5.19 -5.81
N LEU A 16 7.45 -6.02 -4.83
CA LEU A 16 8.50 -5.71 -3.86
C LEU A 16 9.85 -5.48 -4.54
N ARG A 17 10.21 -6.36 -5.49
CA ARG A 17 11.43 -6.19 -6.31
C ARG A 17 11.41 -4.88 -7.11
N ILE A 18 10.26 -4.52 -7.70
CA ILE A 18 10.10 -3.26 -8.44
C ILE A 18 10.27 -2.07 -7.49
N ALA A 19 9.61 -2.08 -6.33
CA ALA A 19 9.73 -1.03 -5.32
C ALA A 19 11.18 -0.85 -4.85
N ARG A 20 11.85 -1.95 -4.49
CA ARG A 20 13.25 -1.97 -4.03
C ARG A 20 14.18 -1.41 -5.08
N ALA A 21 14.14 -1.94 -6.30
CA ALA A 21 15.00 -1.50 -7.40
C ALA A 21 14.78 -0.01 -7.74
N THR A 22 13.51 0.43 -7.72
CA THR A 22 13.16 1.82 -8.02
C THR A 22 13.66 2.77 -6.94
N ALA A 23 13.40 2.49 -5.65
CA ALA A 23 13.85 3.34 -4.56
C ALA A 23 15.38 3.42 -4.52
N THR A 24 16.07 2.29 -4.64
CA THR A 24 17.54 2.22 -4.63
C THR A 24 18.15 3.01 -5.79
N GLU A 25 17.68 2.79 -7.02
CA GLU A 25 18.21 3.50 -8.20
C GLU A 25 17.92 5.00 -8.12
N PHE A 26 16.70 5.37 -7.73
CA PHE A 26 16.35 6.78 -7.61
C PHE A 26 17.19 7.52 -6.57
N LEU A 27 17.42 6.93 -5.40
CA LEU A 27 18.24 7.54 -4.35
C LEU A 27 19.71 7.69 -4.77
N ARG A 28 20.23 6.78 -5.60
CA ARG A 28 21.64 6.79 -6.06
C ARG A 28 21.86 7.68 -7.28
N SER A 29 20.91 7.73 -8.21
CA SER A 29 21.11 8.38 -9.53
C SER A 29 20.08 9.47 -9.87
N GLY A 30 19.01 9.61 -9.09
CA GLY A 30 17.87 10.49 -9.42
C GLY A 30 16.99 9.97 -10.57
N ARG A 31 17.19 8.72 -11.02
CA ARG A 31 16.46 8.13 -12.15
C ARG A 31 15.55 7.01 -11.70
N THR A 32 14.35 6.96 -12.28
CA THR A 32 13.45 5.82 -12.11
C THR A 32 13.77 4.79 -13.20
N PRO A 33 14.11 3.54 -12.84
CA PRO A 33 14.35 2.50 -13.83
C PRO A 33 13.05 2.17 -14.59
N PRO A 34 13.14 1.74 -15.87
CA PRO A 34 11.95 1.31 -16.60
C PRO A 34 11.35 0.08 -15.91
N GLY A 35 10.14 0.25 -15.36
CA GLY A 35 9.35 -0.86 -14.82
C GLY A 35 8.83 -1.70 -16.00
N LYS A 36 9.23 -2.98 -16.06
CA LYS A 36 8.65 -3.94 -17.02
C LYS A 36 8.15 -5.13 -16.21
N PRO A 37 6.85 -5.16 -15.85
CA PRO A 37 6.31 -6.30 -15.15
C PRO A 37 6.23 -7.50 -16.09
N HIS A 38 6.54 -8.68 -15.56
CA HIS A 38 6.40 -9.95 -16.29
C HIS A 38 4.95 -10.47 -16.24
N ARG A 39 4.17 -10.00 -15.27
CA ARG A 39 2.79 -10.42 -15.02
C ARG A 39 1.79 -9.39 -15.53
N ARG A 40 0.84 -9.83 -16.37
CA ARG A 40 -0.18 -8.94 -16.96
C ARG A 40 -1.10 -8.31 -15.92
N SER A 41 -1.38 -8.98 -14.81
CA SER A 41 -2.17 -8.47 -13.70
C SER A 41 -1.63 -7.16 -13.13
N LEU A 42 -0.31 -6.97 -13.15
CA LEU A 42 0.34 -5.74 -12.67
C LEU A 42 0.17 -4.54 -13.63
N LEU A 43 -0.42 -4.76 -14.80
CA LEU A 43 -0.81 -3.70 -15.75
C LEU A 43 -2.19 -3.11 -15.46
N SER A 44 -2.99 -3.76 -14.61
CA SER A 44 -4.28 -3.22 -14.17
C SER A 44 -4.09 -2.06 -13.21
N GLY A 45 -4.99 -1.08 -13.27
CA GLY A 45 -4.96 0.06 -12.36
C GLY A 45 -5.37 -0.36 -10.95
N ALA A 46 -4.61 0.11 -9.95
CA ALA A 46 -4.97 -0.04 -8.54
C ALA A 46 -4.25 1.01 -7.69
N GLY A 47 -4.92 1.47 -6.63
CA GLY A 47 -4.30 2.27 -5.59
C GLY A 47 -3.31 1.43 -4.77
N ALA A 48 -2.20 2.05 -4.34
CA ALA A 48 -1.25 1.38 -3.47
C ALA A 48 -0.53 2.36 -2.55
N PHE A 49 -0.07 1.83 -1.41
CA PHE A 49 0.85 2.51 -0.49
C PHE A 49 2.15 1.74 -0.43
N VAL A 50 3.26 2.48 -0.32
CA VAL A 50 4.58 1.91 -0.03
C VAL A 50 5.04 2.47 1.31
N THR A 51 5.41 1.56 2.20
CA THR A 51 5.89 1.86 3.55
C THR A 51 7.33 1.38 3.69
N LEU A 52 8.18 2.24 4.24
CA LEU A 52 9.56 1.94 4.60
C LEU A 52 9.64 1.81 6.12
N ARG A 53 10.16 0.68 6.60
CA ARG A 53 10.33 0.40 8.03
C ARG A 53 11.80 0.14 8.37
N ARG A 54 12.22 0.55 9.55
CA ARG A 54 13.51 0.17 10.12
C ARG A 54 13.48 -1.28 10.60
N ALA A 55 14.65 -1.81 10.94
CA ALA A 55 14.79 -3.18 11.43
C ALA A 55 14.02 -3.46 12.74
N ASP A 56 13.85 -2.45 13.58
CA ASP A 56 13.03 -2.49 14.80
C ASP A 56 11.51 -2.41 14.56
N GLY A 57 11.11 -2.20 13.31
CA GLY A 57 9.70 -2.05 12.89
C GLY A 57 9.21 -0.61 12.82
N ASP A 58 10.00 0.36 13.27
CA ASP A 58 9.63 1.78 13.25
C ASP A 58 9.41 2.30 11.83
N LEU A 59 8.42 3.16 11.70
CA LEU A 59 8.11 3.84 10.45
C LEU A 59 9.25 4.77 10.04
N ARG A 60 9.70 4.68 8.77
CA ARG A 60 10.69 5.58 8.17
C ARG A 60 10.15 6.42 7.03
N GLY A 61 9.06 6.00 6.41
CA GLY A 61 8.34 6.72 5.37
C GLY A 61 7.15 5.91 4.89
N CYS A 62 6.05 6.58 4.52
CA CYS A 62 4.87 5.92 3.96
C CYS A 62 4.08 6.92 3.11
N ILE A 63 4.00 6.65 1.81
CA ILE A 63 3.20 7.43 0.87
C ILE A 63 2.39 6.48 -0.01
N GLY A 64 1.21 6.90 -0.40
CA GLY A 64 0.34 6.14 -1.27
C GLY A 64 -0.65 7.01 -2.02
N THR A 65 -1.33 6.38 -2.97
CA THR A 65 -2.43 6.96 -3.72
C THR A 65 -3.61 6.02 -3.78
N GLN A 66 -4.80 6.61 -3.85
CA GLN A 66 -6.05 5.89 -4.08
C GLN A 66 -6.42 5.81 -5.57
N SER A 67 -5.65 6.47 -6.43
CA SER A 67 -5.91 6.51 -7.87
C SER A 67 -5.67 5.15 -8.50
N GLU A 68 -6.60 4.73 -9.35
CA GLU A 68 -6.52 3.54 -10.19
C GLU A 68 -6.18 3.89 -11.65
N ALA A 69 -5.79 5.14 -11.91
CA ALA A 69 -5.55 5.62 -13.27
C ALA A 69 -4.31 5.02 -13.91
N ASP A 70 -3.31 4.68 -13.09
CA ASP A 70 -2.04 4.13 -13.55
C ASP A 70 -1.95 2.63 -13.28
N PRO A 71 -1.20 1.88 -14.10
CA PRO A 71 -0.89 0.47 -13.84
C PRO A 71 -0.26 0.29 -12.46
N LEU A 72 -0.65 -0.77 -11.72
CA LEU A 72 -0.21 -1.03 -10.35
C LEU A 72 1.32 -0.98 -10.19
N TYR A 73 2.08 -1.56 -11.12
CA TYR A 73 3.54 -1.51 -11.04
C TYR A 73 4.10 -0.08 -11.07
N ARG A 74 3.48 0.82 -11.86
CA ARG A 74 3.86 2.24 -11.90
C ARG A 74 3.48 2.96 -10.62
N THR A 75 2.26 2.73 -10.14
CA THR A 75 1.82 3.24 -8.84
C THR A 75 2.82 2.86 -7.75
N VAL A 76 3.26 1.60 -7.71
CA VAL A 76 4.26 1.13 -6.74
C VAL A 76 5.62 1.80 -6.93
N GLN A 77 6.10 2.00 -8.17
CA GLN A 77 7.33 2.74 -8.43
C GLN A 77 7.27 4.17 -7.91
N ASP A 78 6.20 4.89 -8.25
CA ASP A 78 6.04 6.30 -7.87
C ASP A 78 5.89 6.46 -6.35
N MET A 79 5.17 5.54 -5.70
CA MET A 79 5.00 5.54 -4.24
C MET A 79 6.27 5.12 -3.50
N ALA A 80 7.09 4.24 -4.06
CA ALA A 80 8.38 3.88 -3.50
C ALA A 80 9.35 5.09 -3.46
N VAL A 81 9.42 5.83 -4.57
CA VAL A 81 10.18 7.10 -4.62
C VAL A 81 9.61 8.11 -3.63
N ALA A 82 8.28 8.26 -3.61
CA ALA A 82 7.62 9.22 -2.72
C ALA A 82 7.83 8.90 -1.24
N ALA A 83 7.70 7.65 -0.84
CA ALA A 83 7.94 7.20 0.53
C ALA A 83 9.39 7.47 0.98
N ALA A 84 10.36 7.32 0.07
CA ALA A 84 11.75 7.57 0.36
C ALA A 84 12.12 9.06 0.40
N THR A 85 11.40 9.94 -0.33
CA THR A 85 11.87 11.31 -0.56
C THR A 85 10.87 12.41 -0.27
N ARG A 86 9.57 12.11 -0.16
CA ARG A 86 8.49 13.11 -0.11
C ARG A 86 7.54 12.95 1.08
N ASP A 87 7.84 12.06 2.03
CA ASP A 87 7.06 11.99 3.27
C ASP A 87 7.44 13.16 4.18
N PRO A 88 6.50 14.11 4.45
CA PRO A 88 6.82 15.33 5.19
C PRO A 88 7.18 15.11 6.66
N ARG A 89 6.95 13.91 7.18
CA ARG A 89 7.27 13.53 8.57
C ARG A 89 8.75 13.21 8.77
N PHE A 90 9.49 12.96 7.68
CA PHE A 90 10.86 12.47 7.71
C PHE A 90 11.73 13.21 6.69
N PRO A 91 13.05 13.38 6.96
CA PRO A 91 13.98 13.79 5.93
C PRO A 91 14.08 12.72 4.84
N PRO A 92 14.46 13.07 3.59
CA PRO A 92 14.73 12.09 2.55
C PRO A 92 15.65 10.97 3.02
N VAL A 93 15.39 9.75 2.59
CA VAL A 93 16.21 8.58 2.87
C VAL A 93 17.57 8.76 2.20
N ALA A 94 18.66 8.52 2.92
CA ALA A 94 20.00 8.53 2.35
C ALA A 94 20.27 7.30 1.48
N PRO A 95 21.11 7.41 0.41
CA PRO A 95 21.38 6.28 -0.49
C PRO A 95 21.95 5.03 0.18
N ASP A 96 22.66 5.18 1.29
CA ASP A 96 23.24 4.11 2.10
C ASP A 96 22.26 3.55 3.16
N GLU A 97 21.20 4.30 3.46
CA GLU A 97 20.17 3.88 4.43
C GLU A 97 19.21 2.85 3.83
N ILE A 98 18.93 2.90 2.51
CA ILE A 98 17.86 2.14 1.87
C ILE A 98 18.00 0.63 2.05
N ASP A 99 19.21 0.11 2.06
CA ASP A 99 19.48 -1.33 2.16
C ASP A 99 19.15 -1.88 3.56
N ALA A 100 19.14 -1.02 4.60
CA ALA A 100 18.74 -1.38 5.96
C ALA A 100 17.23 -1.28 6.22
N LEU A 101 16.47 -0.74 5.28
CA LEU A 101 15.02 -0.57 5.41
C LEU A 101 14.28 -1.76 4.79
N ARG A 102 13.18 -2.16 5.41
CA ARG A 102 12.23 -3.14 4.86
C ARG A 102 11.11 -2.41 4.11
N ILE A 103 10.75 -2.92 2.95
CA ILE A 103 9.63 -2.41 2.14
C ILE A 103 8.39 -3.24 2.41
N GLU A 104 7.28 -2.56 2.71
CA GLU A 104 5.93 -3.09 2.81
C GLU A 104 5.06 -2.42 1.75
N ILE A 105 4.20 -3.18 1.09
CA ILE A 105 3.25 -2.68 0.09
C ILE A 105 1.84 -3.02 0.54
N SER A 106 0.93 -2.04 0.48
CA SER A 106 -0.51 -2.23 0.64
C SER A 106 -1.19 -1.91 -0.69
N VAL A 107 -1.74 -2.93 -1.36
CA VAL A 107 -2.51 -2.77 -2.59
C VAL A 107 -3.99 -2.70 -2.24
N LEU A 108 -4.67 -1.65 -2.68
CA LEU A 108 -6.08 -1.43 -2.40
C LEU A 108 -6.94 -2.26 -3.35
N GLY A 109 -7.92 -2.95 -2.80
CA GLY A 109 -8.97 -3.63 -3.55
C GLY A 109 -10.08 -2.66 -3.99
N GLU A 110 -11.10 -3.23 -4.64
CA GLU A 110 -12.26 -2.49 -5.11
C GLU A 110 -12.96 -1.72 -3.99
N ARG A 111 -13.45 -0.54 -4.31
CA ARG A 111 -14.21 0.29 -3.39
C ARG A 111 -15.71 0.05 -3.57
N VAL A 112 -16.38 -0.14 -2.45
CA VAL A 112 -17.82 -0.36 -2.39
C VAL A 112 -18.44 0.69 -1.47
N ILE A 113 -19.37 1.49 -1.99
CA ILE A 113 -20.12 2.45 -1.18
C ILE A 113 -20.91 1.68 -0.12
N ILE A 114 -20.81 2.13 1.13
CA ILE A 114 -21.59 1.61 2.25
C ILE A 114 -22.62 2.62 2.70
N ARG A 115 -23.71 2.11 3.27
CA ARG A 115 -24.81 2.90 3.83
C ARG A 115 -25.06 2.59 5.30
N ASP A 116 -24.47 1.52 5.80
CA ASP A 116 -24.66 1.03 7.16
C ASP A 116 -23.31 0.62 7.77
N PRO A 117 -22.98 1.08 9.00
CA PRO A 117 -21.76 0.65 9.68
C PRO A 117 -21.62 -0.88 9.82
N ARG A 118 -22.74 -1.62 9.83
CA ARG A 118 -22.73 -3.10 9.87
C ARG A 118 -22.12 -3.78 8.65
N GLU A 119 -21.94 -3.04 7.55
CA GLU A 119 -21.24 -3.54 6.37
C GLU A 119 -19.71 -3.52 6.54
N ILE A 120 -19.20 -2.94 7.63
CA ILE A 120 -17.77 -2.84 7.94
C ILE A 120 -17.35 -4.05 8.77
N VAL A 121 -16.35 -4.77 8.29
CA VAL A 121 -15.67 -5.84 9.03
C VAL A 121 -14.30 -5.33 9.48
N ILE A 122 -14.14 -5.12 10.79
CA ILE A 122 -12.88 -4.62 11.37
C ILE A 122 -11.74 -5.60 11.09
N GLY A 123 -10.58 -5.07 10.70
CA GLY A 123 -9.40 -5.85 10.30
C GLY A 123 -9.43 -6.33 8.85
N THR A 124 -10.60 -6.32 8.19
CA THR A 124 -10.75 -6.71 6.78
C THR A 124 -10.93 -5.49 5.88
N HIS A 125 -11.78 -4.57 6.30
CA HIS A 125 -12.11 -3.39 5.52
C HIS A 125 -11.34 -2.16 5.98
N GLY A 126 -10.72 -1.46 5.03
CA GLY A 126 -10.37 -0.07 5.14
C GLY A 126 -11.55 0.81 4.74
N LEU A 127 -11.49 2.08 5.10
CA LEU A 127 -12.54 3.04 4.81
C LEU A 127 -11.99 4.26 4.10
N ALA A 128 -12.76 4.78 3.14
CA ALA A 128 -12.52 6.06 2.50
C ALA A 128 -13.76 6.94 2.62
N ILE A 129 -13.58 8.23 2.79
CA ILE A 129 -14.67 9.22 2.82
C ILE A 129 -14.39 10.35 1.85
N GLN A 130 -15.44 10.80 1.18
CA GLN A 130 -15.47 12.06 0.46
C GLN A 130 -16.69 12.87 0.92
N CYS A 131 -16.43 14.06 1.46
CA CYS A 131 -17.45 14.95 1.96
C CYS A 131 -16.97 16.39 1.82
N GLN A 132 -17.82 17.29 1.25
CA GLN A 132 -17.53 18.72 1.11
C GLN A 132 -16.15 19.04 0.49
N GLY A 133 -15.72 18.25 -0.50
CA GLY A 133 -14.41 18.40 -1.16
C GLY A 133 -13.22 17.88 -0.36
N ARG A 134 -13.43 17.42 0.86
CA ARG A 134 -12.40 16.78 1.71
C ARG A 134 -12.39 15.28 1.50
N ARG A 135 -11.23 14.67 1.69
CA ARG A 135 -11.03 13.22 1.53
C ARG A 135 -10.20 12.67 2.68
N GLY A 136 -10.53 11.47 3.10
CA GLY A 136 -9.77 10.71 4.09
C GLY A 136 -9.76 9.23 3.74
N LEU A 137 -8.72 8.54 4.17
CA LEU A 137 -8.61 7.10 4.06
C LEU A 137 -7.90 6.56 5.30
N LEU A 138 -8.42 5.43 5.79
CA LEU A 138 -7.79 4.61 6.84
C LEU A 138 -7.72 3.16 6.37
N LEU A 139 -6.55 2.55 6.51
CA LEU A 139 -6.32 1.14 6.15
C LEU A 139 -6.97 0.20 7.17
N PRO A 140 -7.26 -1.07 6.79
CA PRO A 140 -7.96 -2.03 7.65
C PRO A 140 -7.29 -2.25 9.02
N GLN A 141 -5.95 -2.31 9.05
CA GLN A 141 -5.19 -2.60 10.27
C GLN A 141 -5.32 -1.51 11.35
N VAL A 142 -5.57 -0.26 10.94
CA VAL A 142 -5.66 0.88 11.88
C VAL A 142 -6.77 0.67 12.92
N ALA A 143 -7.93 0.16 12.49
CA ALA A 143 -9.05 -0.07 13.39
C ALA A 143 -8.83 -1.28 14.29
N SER A 144 -8.24 -2.37 13.76
CA SER A 144 -7.96 -3.58 14.55
C SER A 144 -6.87 -3.35 15.60
N GLU A 145 -5.79 -2.65 15.25
CA GLU A 145 -4.71 -2.30 16.18
C GLU A 145 -5.19 -1.37 17.30
N ALA A 146 -6.11 -0.45 16.99
CA ALA A 146 -6.67 0.48 17.96
C ALA A 146 -7.86 -0.09 18.76
N GLY A 147 -8.37 -1.28 18.41
CA GLY A 147 -9.53 -1.91 19.03
C GLY A 147 -10.84 -1.13 18.82
N TRP A 148 -10.98 -0.44 17.67
CA TRP A 148 -12.15 0.37 17.39
C TRP A 148 -13.34 -0.45 16.90
N THR A 149 -14.55 0.02 17.25
CA THR A 149 -15.79 -0.42 16.63
C THR A 149 -15.93 0.19 15.23
N ALA A 150 -16.87 -0.30 14.43
CA ALA A 150 -17.15 0.25 13.10
C ALA A 150 -17.54 1.75 13.16
N GLU A 151 -18.33 2.16 14.17
CA GLU A 151 -18.70 3.55 14.34
C GLU A 151 -17.51 4.44 14.73
N GLN A 152 -16.68 3.97 15.68
CA GLN A 152 -15.45 4.68 16.05
C GLN A 152 -14.50 4.81 14.85
N PHE A 153 -14.44 3.78 14.00
CA PHE A 153 -13.62 3.82 12.79
C PHE A 153 -14.10 4.90 11.81
N LEU A 154 -15.44 5.03 11.64
CA LEU A 154 -16.06 6.10 10.83
C LEU A 154 -15.79 7.49 11.42
N ASP A 155 -15.93 7.65 12.74
CA ASP A 155 -15.64 8.90 13.42
C ASP A 155 -14.17 9.33 13.19
N ARG A 156 -13.22 8.39 13.35
CA ARG A 156 -11.79 8.62 13.12
C ARG A 156 -11.45 8.90 11.66
N LEU A 157 -12.17 8.27 10.74
CA LEU A 157 -12.04 8.57 9.30
C LEU A 157 -12.44 10.02 9.00
N CYS A 158 -13.53 10.51 9.59
CA CYS A 158 -13.94 11.90 9.44
C CYS A 158 -12.88 12.87 9.97
N VAL A 159 -12.39 12.63 11.19
CA VAL A 159 -11.30 13.43 11.78
C VAL A 159 -10.05 13.42 10.91
N LYS A 160 -9.69 12.26 10.34
CA LYS A 160 -8.56 12.12 9.40
C LYS A 160 -8.75 12.97 8.13
N ALA A 161 -9.99 13.11 7.68
CA ALA A 161 -10.35 13.96 6.54
C ALA A 161 -10.43 15.47 6.91
N GLY A 162 -10.23 15.82 8.17
CA GLY A 162 -10.41 17.18 8.69
C GLY A 162 -11.89 17.61 8.77
N LEU A 163 -12.81 16.64 8.93
CA LEU A 163 -14.25 16.81 9.09
C LEU A 163 -14.63 16.66 10.58
N PRO A 164 -15.83 17.15 11.00
CA PRO A 164 -16.45 16.73 12.25
C PRO A 164 -16.54 15.18 12.31
N ASP A 165 -16.45 14.61 13.50
CA ASP A 165 -16.43 13.16 13.72
C ASP A 165 -17.73 12.46 13.29
N ASP A 166 -18.86 13.15 13.31
CA ASP A 166 -20.17 12.66 12.90
C ASP A 166 -20.52 12.92 11.42
N ALA A 167 -19.61 13.51 10.63
CA ALA A 167 -19.88 13.92 9.25
C ALA A 167 -20.29 12.75 8.33
N TRP A 168 -19.92 11.53 8.66
CA TRP A 168 -20.34 10.35 7.92
C TRP A 168 -21.85 10.04 8.01
N ARG A 169 -22.55 10.59 9.03
CA ARG A 169 -24.01 10.47 9.20
C ARG A 169 -24.81 11.46 8.33
N GLN A 170 -24.11 12.39 7.66
CA GLN A 170 -24.70 13.42 6.81
C GLN A 170 -24.55 13.08 5.33
N GLU A 171 -24.69 14.04 4.42
CA GLU A 171 -24.41 13.86 2.99
C GLU A 171 -22.91 13.64 2.73
N SER A 172 -22.46 12.41 2.90
CA SER A 172 -21.10 11.96 2.63
C SER A 172 -21.13 10.70 1.77
N SER A 173 -20.06 10.49 0.99
CA SER A 173 -19.81 9.20 0.36
C SER A 173 -18.76 8.46 1.17
N VAL A 174 -19.18 7.37 1.82
CA VAL A 174 -18.28 6.45 2.52
C VAL A 174 -18.17 5.16 1.73
N GLU A 175 -16.93 4.75 1.50
CA GLU A 175 -16.60 3.51 0.79
C GLU A 175 -15.77 2.61 1.70
N ARG A 176 -16.04 1.30 1.65
CA ARG A 176 -15.16 0.27 2.19
C ARG A 176 -14.32 -0.33 1.08
N PHE A 177 -13.14 -0.81 1.40
CA PHE A 177 -12.26 -1.54 0.49
C PHE A 177 -11.46 -2.60 1.26
N THR A 178 -10.98 -3.61 0.57
CA THR A 178 -9.98 -4.53 1.11
C THR A 178 -8.57 -4.00 0.81
N ALA A 179 -7.58 -4.48 1.56
CA ALA A 179 -6.18 -4.22 1.24
C ALA A 179 -5.37 -5.51 1.37
N GLN A 180 -4.51 -5.75 0.41
CA GLN A 180 -3.52 -6.81 0.49
C GLN A 180 -2.20 -6.19 0.95
N VAL A 181 -1.82 -6.49 2.19
CA VAL A 181 -0.57 -6.02 2.79
C VAL A 181 0.45 -7.14 2.75
N PHE A 182 1.66 -6.86 2.30
CA PHE A 182 2.76 -7.82 2.23
C PHE A 182 4.11 -7.10 2.24
N ASP A 183 5.13 -7.75 2.76
CA ASP A 183 6.46 -7.17 2.90
C ASP A 183 7.59 -8.14 2.47
N GLU A 184 8.83 -7.62 2.47
CA GLU A 184 10.01 -8.37 2.07
C GLU A 184 10.38 -9.51 3.03
N SER A 185 9.85 -9.54 4.26
CA SER A 185 10.08 -10.67 5.18
C SER A 185 9.20 -11.87 4.83
N GLU A 186 7.98 -11.62 4.35
CA GLU A 186 7.06 -12.67 3.88
C GLU A 186 7.42 -13.17 2.47
N TYR A 187 7.89 -12.25 1.62
CA TYR A 187 8.21 -12.50 0.21
C TYR A 187 9.64 -12.00 -0.09
N PRO A 188 10.67 -12.64 0.46
CA PRO A 188 12.05 -12.22 0.23
C PRO A 188 12.39 -12.28 -1.27
N PRO A 189 13.32 -11.42 -1.74
CA PRO A 189 13.84 -11.51 -3.11
C PRO A 189 14.30 -12.93 -3.39
N LEU A 190 13.94 -13.45 -4.56
CA LEU A 190 14.44 -14.76 -4.98
C LEU A 190 15.96 -14.66 -5.14
N ASP A 191 16.69 -15.40 -4.34
CA ASP A 191 18.13 -15.54 -4.48
C ASP A 191 18.41 -16.31 -5.78
N PRO A 192 19.14 -15.73 -6.75
CA PRO A 192 19.49 -16.42 -7.99
C PRO A 192 20.23 -17.76 -7.76
N GLN A 193 21.02 -17.86 -6.70
CA GLN A 193 21.70 -19.09 -6.32
C GLN A 193 20.74 -20.16 -5.80
N ALA A 194 19.77 -19.76 -4.96
CA ALA A 194 18.75 -20.66 -4.45
C ALA A 194 17.84 -21.20 -5.57
N ILE A 195 17.53 -20.38 -6.58
CA ILE A 195 16.77 -20.82 -7.77
C ILE A 195 17.58 -21.86 -8.56
N PHE A 196 18.85 -21.59 -8.81
CA PHE A 196 19.73 -22.51 -9.55
C PHE A 196 19.89 -23.86 -8.83
N GLU A 197 20.07 -23.85 -7.51
CA GLU A 197 20.13 -25.06 -6.70
C GLU A 197 18.81 -25.85 -6.66
N ALA A 198 17.66 -25.15 -6.65
CA ALA A 198 16.36 -25.80 -6.68
C ALA A 198 16.09 -26.50 -8.03
N LEU A 199 16.53 -25.88 -9.14
CA LEU A 199 16.43 -26.48 -10.48
C LEU A 199 17.33 -27.71 -10.64
N GLN A 200 18.48 -27.75 -9.95
CA GLN A 200 19.37 -28.92 -9.97
C GLN A 200 18.86 -30.08 -9.12
N ARG A 201 18.06 -29.84 -8.08
CA ARG A 201 17.51 -30.89 -7.19
C ARG A 201 16.22 -31.51 -7.72
N GLY A 202 15.59 -30.95 -8.76
CA GLY A 202 14.32 -31.41 -9.35
C GLY A 202 14.47 -32.18 -10.67
N GLY A 203 15.69 -32.60 -11.05
CA GLY A 203 16.00 -33.40 -12.24
C GLY A 203 16.27 -34.86 -11.92
#